data_10362e0ad47857f985804a26b31a10a6
#
_entry.id   10362e0ad47857f985804a26b31a10a6
#
_cell.length_a   1.000
_cell.length_b   1.000
_cell.length_c   1.000
_cell.angle_alpha   90.00
_cell.angle_beta   90.00
_cell.angle_gamma   90.00
#
_symmetry.space_group_name_H-M   'P 1'
#
loop_
_entity.id
_entity.type
_entity.pdbx_description
1 polymer ?
#
loop_
_entity_poly.entity_id
_entity_poly.type
_entity_poly.pdbx_seq_one_letter_code
_entity_poly.pdbx_strand_id
1 'polypeptide(L)'
;MEILRARDMGFCFGVRRAVEMMEQSAQEVGPVISLGSIVHNPQVVERLRQRGVDVARSLDELADASLPVAITAHGVGPDVVAELERRGLDVIDTTCPIVVRSQMWAKRLADEGYAVIIFGDPNHKEVRGVLGWTKGRGYAVPREEDLEHLPEDLPHKLGVLSQTTHHASHFARFVQRLIETRLDRISELRVVNTLCNATTNQQVAARELAQEVELMIVVGGRESANTRHLAEVCQEEGVETYHVESAAELRPEWFTGKERVGVTGGASTPDFAIDQVVERIRELAAS
;
A
#
# COMPACT_ATOMS: atom_id res chain seq x y z
N MET A 1 -26.37 13.31 -15.55
CA MET A 1 -25.41 13.04 -14.49
C MET A 1 -23.99 13.31 -15.03
N GLU A 2 -23.22 14.14 -14.34
CA GLU A 2 -21.82 14.42 -14.67
C GLU A 2 -20.90 13.45 -13.90
N ILE A 3 -19.87 12.93 -14.58
CA ILE A 3 -18.89 12.03 -13.96
C ILE A 3 -17.54 12.75 -13.94
N LEU A 4 -17.04 13.02 -12.74
CA LEU A 4 -15.77 13.68 -12.50
C LEU A 4 -14.72 12.67 -12.06
N ARG A 5 -13.48 12.86 -12.51
CA ARG A 5 -12.35 12.01 -12.11
C ARG A 5 -11.39 12.78 -11.21
N ALA A 6 -10.87 12.13 -10.17
CA ALA A 6 -9.80 12.73 -9.39
C ALA A 6 -8.57 12.99 -10.29
N ARG A 7 -7.91 14.14 -10.07
CA ARG A 7 -6.75 14.53 -10.88
C ARG A 7 -5.55 13.60 -10.73
N ASP A 8 -5.38 13.02 -9.54
CA ASP A 8 -4.34 12.04 -9.23
C ASP A 8 -5.02 10.74 -8.81
N MET A 9 -4.91 9.69 -9.60
CA MET A 9 -5.50 8.37 -9.35
C MET A 9 -4.80 7.29 -10.19
N GLY A 10 -5.07 6.02 -9.85
CA GLY A 10 -4.55 4.88 -10.60
C GLY A 10 -3.07 4.59 -10.31
N PHE A 11 -2.40 3.87 -11.19
CA PHE A 11 -1.03 3.39 -10.97
C PHE A 11 -0.06 4.48 -10.55
N CYS A 12 0.48 4.36 -9.33
CA CYS A 12 1.63 5.17 -8.92
C CYS A 12 2.91 4.72 -9.64
N PHE A 13 3.96 5.55 -9.57
CA PHE A 13 5.27 5.22 -10.18
C PHE A 13 5.82 3.87 -9.70
N GLY A 14 5.77 3.58 -8.39
CA GLY A 14 6.33 2.35 -7.84
C GLY A 14 5.62 1.09 -8.33
N VAL A 15 4.29 1.15 -8.43
CA VAL A 15 3.46 0.06 -8.95
C VAL A 15 3.69 -0.12 -10.45
N ARG A 16 3.65 0.97 -11.23
CA ARG A 16 3.91 0.92 -12.68
C ARG A 16 5.25 0.28 -12.97
N ARG A 17 6.31 0.75 -12.31
CA ARG A 17 7.66 0.17 -12.43
C ARG A 17 7.68 -1.33 -12.12
N ALA A 18 7.05 -1.77 -11.02
CA ALA A 18 7.04 -3.17 -10.64
C ALA A 18 6.32 -4.05 -11.67
N VAL A 19 5.17 -3.61 -12.18
CA VAL A 19 4.41 -4.32 -13.20
C VAL A 19 5.18 -4.39 -14.52
N GLU A 20 5.76 -3.27 -14.99
CA GLU A 20 6.57 -3.22 -16.21
C GLU A 20 7.80 -4.12 -16.11
N MET A 21 8.51 -4.11 -14.99
CA MET A 21 9.65 -5.01 -14.76
C MET A 21 9.24 -6.48 -14.84
N MET A 22 8.09 -6.84 -14.26
CA MET A 22 7.60 -8.22 -14.32
C MET A 22 7.20 -8.64 -15.74
N GLU A 23 6.50 -7.76 -16.48
CA GLU A 23 6.13 -8.04 -17.87
C GLU A 23 7.37 -8.19 -18.76
N GLN A 24 8.36 -7.32 -18.57
CA GLN A 24 9.62 -7.38 -19.28
C GLN A 24 10.40 -8.66 -18.92
N SER A 25 10.57 -8.96 -17.65
CA SER A 25 11.30 -10.16 -17.21
C SER A 25 10.65 -11.44 -17.76
N ALA A 26 9.32 -11.55 -17.71
CA ALA A 26 8.62 -12.71 -18.26
C ALA A 26 8.79 -12.84 -19.78
N GLN A 27 8.99 -11.74 -20.51
CA GLN A 27 9.30 -11.75 -21.94
C GLN A 27 10.74 -12.17 -22.23
N GLU A 28 11.70 -11.73 -21.42
CA GLU A 28 13.14 -11.92 -21.65
C GLU A 28 13.64 -13.29 -21.19
N VAL A 29 13.20 -13.75 -20.01
CA VAL A 29 13.72 -14.96 -19.37
C VAL A 29 12.69 -16.10 -19.30
N GLY A 30 11.44 -15.87 -19.75
CA GLY A 30 10.35 -16.82 -19.65
C GLY A 30 9.59 -16.74 -18.31
N PRO A 31 8.96 -17.84 -17.87
CA PRO A 31 8.15 -17.83 -16.65
C PRO A 31 8.93 -17.38 -15.41
N VAL A 32 8.27 -16.58 -14.57
CA VAL A 32 8.82 -16.02 -13.31
C VAL A 32 7.87 -16.33 -12.15
N ILE A 33 8.40 -16.57 -10.97
CA ILE A 33 7.60 -16.75 -9.76
C ILE A 33 7.71 -15.49 -8.88
N SER A 34 6.60 -14.85 -8.59
CA SER A 34 6.54 -13.73 -7.65
C SER A 34 6.31 -14.25 -6.21
N LEU A 35 7.13 -13.81 -5.26
CA LEU A 35 6.95 -14.10 -3.84
C LEU A 35 5.83 -13.24 -3.25
N GLY A 36 4.61 -13.68 -3.43
CA GLY A 36 3.38 -12.95 -3.16
C GLY A 36 2.89 -12.13 -4.36
N SER A 37 1.67 -11.58 -4.27
CA SER A 37 1.12 -10.72 -5.31
C SER A 37 1.96 -9.47 -5.49
N ILE A 38 2.34 -9.16 -6.73
CA ILE A 38 3.17 -7.98 -7.08
C ILE A 38 2.50 -6.70 -6.57
N VAL A 39 1.17 -6.63 -6.72
CA VAL A 39 0.33 -5.54 -6.24
C VAL A 39 -0.99 -6.09 -5.73
N HIS A 40 -1.68 -5.34 -4.86
CA HIS A 40 -3.01 -5.71 -4.35
C HIS A 40 -4.13 -5.31 -5.33
N ASN A 41 -4.14 -5.95 -6.51
CA ASN A 41 -5.20 -5.80 -7.51
C ASN A 41 -5.38 -7.12 -8.28
N PRO A 42 -6.55 -7.79 -8.15
CA PRO A 42 -6.79 -9.10 -8.79
C PRO A 42 -6.67 -9.07 -10.32
N GLN A 43 -7.11 -7.99 -10.96
CA GLN A 43 -7.06 -7.87 -12.42
C GLN A 43 -5.61 -7.76 -12.93
N VAL A 44 -4.75 -7.07 -12.19
CA VAL A 44 -3.31 -6.98 -12.51
C VAL A 44 -2.62 -8.33 -12.30
N VAL A 45 -2.94 -9.02 -11.20
CA VAL A 45 -2.38 -10.35 -10.92
C VAL A 45 -2.76 -11.33 -12.01
N GLU A 46 -4.03 -11.36 -12.42
CA GLU A 46 -4.49 -12.25 -13.50
C GLU A 46 -3.83 -11.92 -14.85
N ARG A 47 -3.69 -10.62 -15.18
CA ARG A 47 -2.97 -10.19 -16.38
C ARG A 47 -1.50 -10.64 -16.38
N LEU A 48 -0.82 -10.54 -15.25
CA LEU A 48 0.56 -11.01 -15.11
C LEU A 48 0.65 -12.54 -15.20
N ARG A 49 -0.31 -13.26 -14.61
CA ARG A 49 -0.38 -14.72 -14.71
C ARG A 49 -0.49 -15.18 -16.17
N GLN A 50 -1.34 -14.53 -16.98
CA GLN A 50 -1.48 -14.80 -18.41
C GLN A 50 -0.19 -14.52 -19.20
N ARG A 51 0.75 -13.78 -18.63
CA ARG A 51 2.08 -13.49 -19.20
C ARG A 51 3.20 -14.34 -18.62
N GLY A 52 2.86 -15.37 -17.83
CA GLY A 52 3.85 -16.30 -17.28
C GLY A 52 4.41 -15.90 -15.93
N VAL A 53 3.73 -15.00 -15.18
CA VAL A 53 4.13 -14.66 -13.81
C VAL A 53 3.23 -15.40 -12.83
N ASP A 54 3.73 -16.46 -12.23
CA ASP A 54 3.04 -17.19 -11.16
C ASP A 54 3.30 -16.58 -9.78
N VAL A 55 2.44 -16.92 -8.80
CA VAL A 55 2.52 -16.38 -7.45
C VAL A 55 2.74 -17.50 -6.45
N ALA A 56 3.90 -17.48 -5.77
CA ALA A 56 4.15 -18.29 -4.57
C ALA A 56 3.76 -17.49 -3.31
N ARG A 57 3.10 -18.12 -2.35
CA ARG A 57 2.63 -17.48 -1.12
C ARG A 57 3.69 -17.42 -0.02
N SER A 58 4.66 -18.35 -0.07
CA SER A 58 5.74 -18.47 0.90
C SER A 58 7.02 -18.98 0.25
N LEU A 59 8.13 -18.90 0.98
CA LEU A 59 9.41 -19.47 0.55
C LEU A 59 9.35 -21.00 0.40
N ASP A 60 8.46 -21.68 1.11
CA ASP A 60 8.32 -23.14 1.04
C ASP A 60 7.73 -23.58 -0.31
N GLU A 61 6.88 -22.77 -0.92
CA GLU A 61 6.35 -23.01 -2.28
C GLU A 61 7.41 -22.83 -3.37
N LEU A 62 8.60 -22.29 -3.03
CA LEU A 62 9.75 -22.14 -3.92
C LEU A 62 10.76 -23.29 -3.83
N ALA A 63 10.48 -24.37 -3.11
CA ALA A 63 11.45 -25.42 -2.78
C ALA A 63 12.12 -26.04 -4.02
N ASP A 64 11.39 -26.17 -5.13
CA ASP A 64 11.87 -26.74 -6.38
C ASP A 64 11.96 -25.70 -7.52
N ALA A 65 12.02 -24.40 -7.18
CA ALA A 65 11.99 -23.36 -8.19
C ALA A 65 13.32 -23.31 -8.95
N SER A 66 13.28 -23.68 -10.23
CA SER A 66 14.35 -23.42 -11.20
C SER A 66 14.14 -22.09 -11.94
N LEU A 67 13.05 -21.40 -11.63
CA LEU A 67 12.61 -20.15 -12.28
C LEU A 67 13.11 -18.94 -11.48
N PRO A 68 13.34 -17.80 -12.12
CA PRO A 68 13.62 -16.54 -11.45
C PRO A 68 12.51 -16.18 -10.45
N VAL A 69 12.90 -15.63 -9.30
CA VAL A 69 11.97 -15.26 -8.22
C VAL A 69 11.92 -13.75 -8.06
N ALA A 70 10.71 -13.19 -8.13
CA ALA A 70 10.53 -11.75 -7.95
C ALA A 70 10.14 -11.39 -6.52
N ILE A 71 10.85 -10.41 -5.95
CA ILE A 71 10.41 -9.68 -4.76
C ILE A 71 9.40 -8.62 -5.19
N THR A 72 8.25 -8.55 -4.51
CA THR A 72 7.17 -7.63 -4.87
C THR A 72 7.48 -6.17 -4.55
N ALA A 73 6.66 -5.24 -5.03
CA ALA A 73 6.78 -3.81 -4.72
C ALA A 73 6.77 -3.48 -3.20
N HIS A 74 6.23 -4.39 -2.37
CA HIS A 74 6.19 -4.23 -0.91
C HIS A 74 7.54 -4.50 -0.22
N GLY A 75 8.50 -5.11 -0.94
CA GLY A 75 9.76 -5.53 -0.36
C GLY A 75 9.64 -6.68 0.64
N VAL A 76 10.77 -7.14 1.12
CA VAL A 76 10.87 -8.22 2.12
C VAL A 76 11.91 -7.88 3.18
N GLY A 77 11.94 -8.65 4.28
CA GLY A 77 13.00 -8.56 5.29
C GLY A 77 14.35 -9.14 4.82
N PRO A 78 15.44 -8.82 5.51
CA PRO A 78 16.80 -9.29 5.15
C PRO A 78 16.95 -10.82 5.28
N ASP A 79 16.19 -11.45 6.13
CA ASP A 79 16.10 -12.90 6.29
C ASP A 79 15.59 -13.61 5.03
N VAL A 80 14.58 -13.03 4.38
CA VAL A 80 14.05 -13.54 3.11
C VAL A 80 15.07 -13.36 2.00
N VAL A 81 15.73 -12.19 1.93
CA VAL A 81 16.80 -11.93 0.93
C VAL A 81 17.92 -12.96 1.09
N ALA A 82 18.43 -13.12 2.31
CA ALA A 82 19.49 -14.08 2.61
C ALA A 82 19.10 -15.53 2.26
N GLU A 83 17.84 -15.91 2.48
CA GLU A 83 17.36 -17.25 2.14
C GLU A 83 17.27 -17.46 0.62
N LEU A 84 16.81 -16.47 -0.14
CA LEU A 84 16.80 -16.53 -1.61
C LEU A 84 18.22 -16.68 -2.16
N GLU A 85 19.18 -15.89 -1.63
CA GLU A 85 20.60 -15.97 -1.99
C GLU A 85 21.20 -17.34 -1.63
N ARG A 86 20.91 -17.88 -0.43
CA ARG A 86 21.37 -19.19 0.03
C ARG A 86 20.89 -20.33 -0.87
N ARG A 87 19.68 -20.20 -1.44
CA ARG A 87 19.12 -21.17 -2.38
C ARG A 87 19.69 -20.99 -3.80
N GLY A 88 20.49 -19.95 -4.05
CA GLY A 88 21.07 -19.66 -5.36
C GLY A 88 20.04 -19.29 -6.42
N LEU A 89 18.90 -18.72 -5.99
CA LEU A 89 17.83 -18.32 -6.90
C LEU A 89 18.18 -17.02 -7.61
N ASP A 90 17.82 -16.91 -8.89
CA ASP A 90 17.89 -15.66 -9.62
C ASP A 90 16.78 -14.72 -9.14
N VAL A 91 17.15 -13.55 -8.60
CA VAL A 91 16.23 -12.65 -7.91
C VAL A 91 15.98 -11.38 -8.72
N ILE A 92 14.69 -11.13 -9.03
CA ILE A 92 14.22 -9.89 -9.64
C ILE A 92 13.63 -9.00 -8.53
N ASP A 93 14.35 -7.97 -8.11
CA ASP A 93 13.88 -7.07 -7.06
C ASP A 93 13.04 -5.92 -7.62
N THR A 94 11.71 -6.03 -7.45
CA THR A 94 10.76 -4.99 -7.85
C THR A 94 10.37 -4.05 -6.70
N THR A 95 11.04 -4.13 -5.55
CA THR A 95 10.74 -3.30 -4.37
C THR A 95 10.64 -1.82 -4.75
N CYS A 96 9.58 -1.17 -4.33
CA CYS A 96 9.38 0.25 -4.56
C CYS A 96 10.49 1.06 -3.87
N PRO A 97 11.14 2.03 -4.55
CA PRO A 97 12.19 2.85 -3.94
C PRO A 97 11.78 3.57 -2.65
N ILE A 98 10.48 3.91 -2.51
CA ILE A 98 9.97 4.52 -1.29
C ILE A 98 9.96 3.50 -0.13
N VAL A 99 9.63 2.25 -0.40
CA VAL A 99 9.70 1.16 0.58
C VAL A 99 11.16 0.87 0.95
N VAL A 100 12.07 0.82 -0.03
CA VAL A 100 13.53 0.69 0.24
C VAL A 100 13.99 1.78 1.19
N ARG A 101 13.58 3.04 0.98
CA ARG A 101 13.88 4.14 1.90
C ARG A 101 13.38 3.87 3.32
N SER A 102 12.17 3.32 3.48
CA SER A 102 11.62 2.97 4.81
C SER A 102 12.43 1.86 5.47
N GLN A 103 12.83 0.83 4.72
CA GLN A 103 13.68 -0.26 5.20
C GLN A 103 15.07 0.25 5.65
N MET A 104 15.68 1.16 4.86
CA MET A 104 16.96 1.77 5.20
C MET A 104 16.89 2.59 6.49
N TRP A 105 15.80 3.35 6.69
CA TRP A 105 15.59 4.09 7.92
C TRP A 105 15.34 3.18 9.13
N ALA A 106 14.54 2.11 8.96
CA ALA A 106 14.33 1.12 10.01
C ALA A 106 15.65 0.49 10.45
N LYS A 107 16.46 0.06 9.48
CA LYS A 107 17.80 -0.49 9.74
C LYS A 107 18.70 0.51 10.46
N ARG A 108 18.79 1.74 9.95
CA ARG A 108 19.64 2.79 10.51
C ARG A 108 19.26 3.12 11.95
N LEU A 109 17.99 3.31 12.24
CA LEU A 109 17.51 3.60 13.60
C LEU A 109 17.85 2.43 14.54
N ALA A 110 17.62 1.19 14.12
CA ALA A 110 17.99 0.03 14.91
C ALA A 110 19.50 -0.09 15.16
N ASP A 111 20.33 0.20 14.16
CA ASP A 111 21.79 0.22 14.26
C ASP A 111 22.28 1.31 15.25
N GLU A 112 21.60 2.45 15.32
CA GLU A 112 21.85 3.54 16.25
C GLU A 112 21.25 3.32 17.67
N GLY A 113 20.63 2.14 17.90
CA GLY A 113 20.11 1.73 19.21
C GLY A 113 18.70 2.17 19.56
N TYR A 114 17.94 2.70 18.60
CA TYR A 114 16.52 3.05 18.80
C TYR A 114 15.62 1.82 18.82
N ALA A 115 14.57 1.85 19.64
CA ALA A 115 13.39 1.05 19.39
C ALA A 115 12.61 1.70 18.22
N VAL A 116 12.27 0.92 17.20
CA VAL A 116 11.66 1.44 15.98
C VAL A 116 10.15 1.17 16.00
N ILE A 117 9.38 2.22 16.13
CA ILE A 117 7.91 2.16 16.10
C ILE A 117 7.46 2.43 14.66
N ILE A 118 6.69 1.53 14.10
CA ILE A 118 6.14 1.65 12.74
C ILE A 118 4.62 1.81 12.86
N PHE A 119 4.12 3.00 12.58
CA PHE A 119 2.68 3.23 12.46
C PHE A 119 2.17 2.53 11.20
N GLY A 120 1.49 1.39 11.37
CA GLY A 120 1.04 0.54 10.26
C GLY A 120 0.51 -0.81 10.71
N ASP A 121 -0.20 -1.48 9.80
CA ASP A 121 -0.77 -2.82 10.02
C ASP A 121 0.34 -3.88 10.11
N PRO A 122 0.50 -4.58 11.25
CA PRO A 122 1.52 -5.62 11.43
C PRO A 122 1.39 -6.79 10.45
N ASN A 123 0.20 -7.00 9.88
CA ASN A 123 -0.05 -8.07 8.91
C ASN A 123 0.25 -7.65 7.47
N HIS A 124 0.40 -6.35 7.21
CA HIS A 124 0.71 -5.86 5.88
C HIS A 124 2.14 -6.24 5.45
N LYS A 125 2.31 -6.71 4.19
CA LYS A 125 3.60 -7.18 3.66
C LYS A 125 4.71 -6.14 3.78
N GLU A 126 4.42 -4.87 3.47
CA GLU A 126 5.37 -3.76 3.59
C GLU A 126 5.85 -3.61 5.04
N VAL A 127 4.93 -3.57 6.01
CA VAL A 127 5.26 -3.39 7.42
C VAL A 127 6.10 -4.57 7.94
N ARG A 128 5.74 -5.80 7.58
CA ARG A 128 6.53 -6.99 7.91
C ARG A 128 7.93 -6.93 7.31
N GLY A 129 8.05 -6.49 6.04
CA GLY A 129 9.33 -6.30 5.39
C GLY A 129 10.18 -5.25 6.13
N VAL A 130 9.61 -4.09 6.47
CA VAL A 130 10.33 -3.02 7.21
C VAL A 130 10.72 -3.48 8.62
N LEU A 131 9.83 -4.21 9.33
CA LEU A 131 10.13 -4.78 10.65
C LEU A 131 11.34 -5.72 10.62
N GLY A 132 11.49 -6.52 9.58
CA GLY A 132 12.66 -7.40 9.42
C GLY A 132 13.99 -6.66 9.48
N TRP A 133 14.04 -5.42 9.00
CA TRP A 133 15.25 -4.59 9.02
C TRP A 133 15.57 -3.95 10.38
N THR A 134 14.71 -4.09 11.38
CA THR A 134 14.90 -3.51 12.72
C THR A 134 15.74 -4.37 13.65
N LYS A 135 16.21 -5.53 13.21
CA LYS A 135 17.01 -6.47 14.03
C LYS A 135 16.33 -6.87 15.36
N GLY A 136 15.02 -7.05 15.32
CA GLY A 136 14.22 -7.40 16.50
C GLY A 136 13.89 -6.21 17.43
N ARG A 137 14.21 -4.98 17.06
CA ARG A 137 13.90 -3.76 17.84
C ARG A 137 12.67 -3.01 17.29
N GLY A 138 11.87 -3.65 16.43
CA GLY A 138 10.72 -3.03 15.76
C GLY A 138 9.40 -3.41 16.39
N TYR A 139 8.48 -2.47 16.42
CA TYR A 139 7.12 -2.61 16.91
C TYR A 139 6.15 -1.97 15.89
N ALA A 140 5.24 -2.76 15.35
CA ALA A 140 4.16 -2.22 14.50
C ALA A 140 2.97 -1.87 15.36
N VAL A 141 2.45 -0.66 15.17
CA VAL A 141 1.30 -0.13 15.89
C VAL A 141 0.28 0.34 14.86
N PRO A 142 -0.84 -0.35 14.72
CA PRO A 142 -1.82 -0.05 13.65
C PRO A 142 -2.64 1.21 13.90
N ARG A 143 -2.88 1.58 15.16
CA ARG A 143 -3.71 2.73 15.55
C ARG A 143 -3.09 3.46 16.75
N GLU A 144 -3.46 4.72 16.94
CA GLU A 144 -2.94 5.54 18.06
C GLU A 144 -3.34 5.00 19.44
N GLU A 145 -4.49 4.33 19.56
CA GLU A 145 -4.94 3.68 20.78
C GLU A 145 -4.05 2.49 21.16
N ASP A 146 -3.50 1.79 20.16
CA ASP A 146 -2.67 0.61 20.38
C ASP A 146 -1.25 0.95 20.92
N LEU A 147 -0.92 2.24 21.07
CA LEU A 147 0.32 2.70 21.73
C LEU A 147 0.42 2.23 23.19
N GLU A 148 -0.69 1.98 23.85
CA GLU A 148 -0.72 1.44 25.23
C GLU A 148 -0.17 0.00 25.31
N HIS A 149 -0.23 -0.76 24.21
CA HIS A 149 0.26 -2.14 24.14
C HIS A 149 1.79 -2.23 23.91
N LEU A 150 2.46 -1.09 23.69
CA LEU A 150 3.92 -1.09 23.59
C LEU A 150 4.55 -1.47 24.94
N PRO A 151 5.61 -2.30 24.93
CA PRO A 151 6.32 -2.67 26.16
C PRO A 151 6.70 -1.46 27.02
N GLU A 152 6.66 -1.65 28.33
CA GLU A 152 7.04 -0.59 29.26
C GLU A 152 8.56 -0.38 29.34
N ASP A 153 9.33 -1.44 29.08
CA ASP A 153 10.79 -1.49 29.13
C ASP A 153 11.48 -1.13 27.80
N LEU A 154 10.79 -0.38 26.93
CA LEU A 154 11.40 0.10 25.70
C LEU A 154 12.65 0.95 25.97
N PRO A 155 13.66 0.89 25.08
CA PRO A 155 14.76 1.85 25.09
C PRO A 155 14.27 3.28 25.16
N HIS A 156 14.99 4.17 25.88
CA HIS A 156 14.64 5.59 25.96
C HIS A 156 14.82 6.36 24.64
N LYS A 157 15.42 5.72 23.63
CA LYS A 157 15.54 6.27 22.28
C LYS A 157 14.50 5.62 21.39
N LEU A 158 13.58 6.40 20.86
CA LEU A 158 12.52 5.95 19.97
C LEU A 158 12.67 6.54 18.58
N GLY A 159 12.61 5.67 17.57
CA GLY A 159 12.51 6.04 16.16
C GLY A 159 11.10 5.74 15.65
N VAL A 160 10.46 6.69 14.95
CA VAL A 160 9.09 6.52 14.47
C VAL A 160 9.05 6.63 12.95
N LEU A 161 8.49 5.62 12.32
CA LEU A 161 8.23 5.52 10.88
C LEU A 161 6.74 5.32 10.63
N SER A 162 6.31 5.50 9.40
CA SER A 162 4.95 5.15 8.97
C SER A 162 4.98 4.17 7.81
N GLN A 163 4.00 3.28 7.74
CA GLN A 163 3.65 2.59 6.50
C GLN A 163 3.38 3.63 5.41
N THR A 164 3.90 3.39 4.21
CA THR A 164 3.99 4.43 3.16
C THR A 164 2.65 4.96 2.67
N THR A 165 1.58 4.19 2.83
CA THR A 165 0.23 4.52 2.34
C THR A 165 -0.67 5.23 3.36
N HIS A 166 -0.18 5.44 4.59
CA HIS A 166 -0.95 6.13 5.62
C HIS A 166 -1.21 7.62 5.31
N HIS A 167 -2.14 8.19 6.05
CA HIS A 167 -2.49 9.60 6.03
C HIS A 167 -1.49 10.44 6.81
N ALA A 168 -1.10 11.59 6.28
CA ALA A 168 -0.19 12.50 6.97
C ALA A 168 -0.77 13.02 8.30
N SER A 169 -2.08 13.34 8.32
CA SER A 169 -2.76 13.78 9.55
C SER A 169 -2.85 12.68 10.62
N HIS A 170 -3.09 11.42 10.20
CA HIS A 170 -3.12 10.29 11.13
C HIS A 170 -1.72 10.02 11.71
N PHE A 171 -0.68 10.08 10.87
CA PHE A 171 0.69 9.95 11.35
C PHE A 171 1.08 11.07 12.31
N ALA A 172 0.67 12.30 12.03
CA ALA A 172 0.92 13.43 12.94
C ALA A 172 0.23 13.23 14.31
N ARG A 173 -1.05 12.81 14.31
CA ARG A 173 -1.78 12.49 15.57
C ARG A 173 -1.14 11.34 16.33
N PHE A 174 -0.73 10.28 15.62
CA PHE A 174 -0.01 9.16 16.22
C PHE A 174 1.27 9.63 16.94
N VAL A 175 2.09 10.47 16.30
CA VAL A 175 3.30 11.03 16.92
C VAL A 175 2.97 11.92 18.11
N GLN A 176 1.94 12.76 17.99
CA GLN A 176 1.46 13.59 19.10
C GLN A 176 1.05 12.72 20.30
N ARG A 177 0.24 11.67 20.05
CA ARG A 177 -0.23 10.76 21.10
C ARG A 177 0.93 10.00 21.77
N LEU A 178 1.93 9.59 20.99
CA LEU A 178 3.15 8.95 21.52
C LEU A 178 3.89 9.89 22.49
N ILE A 179 4.03 11.16 22.12
CA ILE A 179 4.67 12.17 22.97
C ILE A 179 3.85 12.39 24.25
N GLU A 180 2.54 12.58 24.12
CA GLU A 180 1.65 12.82 25.29
C GLU A 180 1.68 11.67 26.31
N THR A 181 1.82 10.44 25.82
CA THR A 181 1.72 9.23 26.67
C THR A 181 3.06 8.72 27.22
N ARG A 182 4.21 9.11 26.61
CA ARG A 182 5.51 8.50 26.95
C ARG A 182 6.69 9.49 27.06
N LEU A 183 6.46 10.80 27.01
CA LEU A 183 7.54 11.79 27.01
C LEU A 183 8.46 11.67 28.23
N ASP A 184 7.91 11.29 29.36
CA ASP A 184 8.64 11.07 30.62
C ASP A 184 9.67 9.93 30.54
N ARG A 185 9.50 9.01 29.59
CA ARG A 185 10.36 7.84 29.35
C ARG A 185 11.27 7.99 28.13
N ILE A 186 11.11 9.05 27.34
CA ILE A 186 11.84 9.27 26.09
C ILE A 186 13.01 10.23 26.34
N SER A 187 14.26 9.81 26.08
CA SER A 187 15.43 10.68 26.07
C SER A 187 15.71 11.27 24.69
N GLU A 188 15.33 10.54 23.62
CA GLU A 188 15.51 10.99 22.24
C GLU A 188 14.40 10.41 21.36
N LEU A 189 13.75 11.28 20.58
CA LEU A 189 12.72 10.90 19.62
C LEU A 189 13.14 11.33 18.21
N ARG A 190 13.19 10.38 17.28
CA ARG A 190 13.37 10.66 15.84
C ARG A 190 12.14 10.26 15.08
N VAL A 191 11.48 11.23 14.48
CA VAL A 191 10.35 11.00 13.58
C VAL A 191 10.84 11.13 12.14
N VAL A 192 10.67 10.07 11.36
CA VAL A 192 11.02 10.06 9.95
C VAL A 192 9.76 9.90 9.11
N ASN A 193 9.45 10.91 8.31
CA ASN A 193 8.34 10.85 7.37
C ASN A 193 8.68 9.88 6.23
N THR A 194 8.12 8.67 6.30
CA THR A 194 8.25 7.63 5.27
C THR A 194 7.03 7.53 4.37
N LEU A 195 6.07 8.45 4.49
CA LEU A 195 4.89 8.49 3.64
C LEU A 195 5.26 8.66 2.15
N CYS A 196 4.42 8.10 1.29
CA CYS A 196 4.59 8.19 -0.15
C CYS A 196 3.86 9.40 -0.72
N ASN A 197 4.59 10.32 -1.39
CA ASN A 197 3.98 11.50 -2.00
C ASN A 197 2.91 11.13 -3.04
N ALA A 198 3.09 10.04 -3.79
CA ALA A 198 2.09 9.62 -4.77
C ALA A 198 0.76 9.26 -4.11
N THR A 199 0.78 8.50 -3.01
CA THR A 199 -0.44 8.16 -2.27
C THR A 199 -1.01 9.39 -1.55
N THR A 200 -0.17 10.26 -1.02
CA THR A 200 -0.60 11.54 -0.43
C THR A 200 -1.32 12.42 -1.46
N ASN A 201 -0.77 12.56 -2.68
CA ASN A 201 -1.40 13.33 -3.75
C ASN A 201 -2.76 12.73 -4.15
N GLN A 202 -2.87 11.40 -4.26
CA GLN A 202 -4.15 10.73 -4.52
C GLN A 202 -5.18 10.99 -3.42
N GLN A 203 -4.76 10.99 -2.15
CA GLN A 203 -5.64 11.29 -1.01
C GLN A 203 -6.12 12.75 -1.05
N VAL A 204 -5.24 13.70 -1.37
CA VAL A 204 -5.62 15.12 -1.54
C VAL A 204 -6.59 15.28 -2.69
N ALA A 205 -6.31 14.67 -3.85
CA ALA A 205 -7.18 14.76 -5.03
C ALA A 205 -8.55 14.09 -4.79
N ALA A 206 -8.59 12.99 -4.05
CA ALA A 206 -9.85 12.32 -3.68
C ALA A 206 -10.67 13.19 -2.72
N ARG A 207 -10.02 13.83 -1.73
CA ARG A 207 -10.66 14.75 -0.79
C ARG A 207 -11.25 15.97 -1.50
N GLU A 208 -10.48 16.60 -2.37
CA GLU A 208 -10.94 17.75 -3.15
C GLU A 208 -12.18 17.38 -4.00
N LEU A 209 -12.12 16.24 -4.70
CA LEU A 209 -13.24 15.76 -5.50
C LEU A 209 -14.48 15.42 -4.65
N ALA A 210 -14.27 14.83 -3.47
CA ALA A 210 -15.35 14.45 -2.55
C ALA A 210 -16.21 15.66 -2.11
N GLN A 211 -15.60 16.86 -2.06
CA GLN A 211 -16.31 18.10 -1.72
C GLN A 211 -17.15 18.67 -2.86
N GLU A 212 -16.95 18.17 -4.09
CA GLU A 212 -17.61 18.68 -5.30
C GLU A 212 -18.74 17.78 -5.81
N VAL A 213 -18.89 16.56 -5.25
CA VAL A 213 -19.78 15.52 -5.75
C VAL A 213 -20.72 14.99 -4.67
N GLU A 214 -21.76 14.28 -5.08
CA GLU A 214 -22.79 13.71 -4.21
C GLU A 214 -22.55 12.22 -3.91
N LEU A 215 -21.65 11.60 -4.68
CA LEU A 215 -21.30 10.20 -4.58
C LEU A 215 -19.85 10.00 -5.04
N MET A 216 -19.07 9.23 -4.28
CA MET A 216 -17.74 8.81 -4.66
C MET A 216 -17.68 7.30 -4.94
N ILE A 217 -17.08 6.93 -6.07
CA ILE A 217 -16.72 5.56 -6.41
C ILE A 217 -15.20 5.43 -6.34
N VAL A 218 -14.73 4.61 -5.42
CA VAL A 218 -13.30 4.33 -5.21
C VAL A 218 -12.98 2.96 -5.79
N VAL A 219 -12.16 2.93 -6.84
CA VAL A 219 -11.86 1.72 -7.61
C VAL A 219 -10.53 1.10 -7.16
N GLY A 220 -10.54 -0.21 -6.90
CA GLY A 220 -9.32 -0.98 -6.64
C GLY A 220 -9.51 -2.13 -5.66
N GLY A 221 -8.45 -2.93 -5.48
CA GLY A 221 -8.50 -4.14 -4.66
C GLY A 221 -8.81 -3.86 -3.18
N ARG A 222 -9.66 -4.69 -2.57
CA ARG A 222 -10.04 -4.58 -1.15
C ARG A 222 -8.87 -4.79 -0.20
N GLU A 223 -7.85 -5.55 -0.61
CA GLU A 223 -6.63 -5.77 0.17
C GLU A 223 -5.62 -4.61 0.03
N SER A 224 -5.83 -3.68 -0.90
CA SER A 224 -4.97 -2.50 -1.07
C SER A 224 -5.18 -1.50 0.08
N ALA A 225 -4.17 -1.32 0.93
CA ALA A 225 -4.20 -0.33 2.00
C ALA A 225 -4.46 1.08 1.46
N ASN A 226 -3.79 1.47 0.35
CA ASN A 226 -4.02 2.77 -0.27
C ASN A 226 -5.47 2.97 -0.74
N THR A 227 -6.09 1.95 -1.35
CA THR A 227 -7.48 2.05 -1.83
C THR A 227 -8.46 2.20 -0.67
N ARG A 228 -8.24 1.44 0.42
CA ARG A 228 -9.05 1.60 1.65
C ARG A 228 -8.92 3.00 2.23
N HIS A 229 -7.69 3.52 2.34
CA HIS A 229 -7.45 4.89 2.83
C HIS A 229 -8.09 5.95 1.93
N LEU A 230 -8.16 5.77 0.61
CA LEU A 230 -8.90 6.68 -0.28
C LEU A 230 -10.41 6.67 0.02
N ALA A 231 -10.99 5.51 0.28
CA ALA A 231 -12.40 5.41 0.65
C ALA A 231 -12.66 6.06 2.02
N GLU A 232 -11.80 5.84 3.00
CA GLU A 232 -11.86 6.49 4.32
C GLU A 232 -11.81 8.03 4.19
N VAL A 233 -10.89 8.56 3.37
CA VAL A 233 -10.79 10.01 3.10
C VAL A 233 -12.08 10.59 2.55
N CYS A 234 -12.69 9.91 1.57
CA CYS A 234 -13.97 10.36 1.00
C CYS A 234 -15.10 10.31 2.04
N GLN A 235 -15.14 9.27 2.87
CA GLN A 235 -16.13 9.14 3.94
C GLN A 235 -15.95 10.21 5.03
N GLU A 236 -14.70 10.59 5.37
CA GLU A 236 -14.41 11.66 6.32
C GLU A 236 -14.95 13.03 5.86
N GLU A 237 -15.02 13.27 4.53
CA GLU A 237 -15.66 14.46 3.95
C GLU A 237 -17.19 14.40 3.97
N GLY A 238 -17.78 13.28 4.45
CA GLY A 238 -19.22 13.10 4.59
C GLY A 238 -19.95 12.75 3.29
N VAL A 239 -19.25 12.48 2.19
CA VAL A 239 -19.87 12.08 0.92
C VAL A 239 -20.18 10.58 0.91
N GLU A 240 -21.31 10.21 0.32
CA GLU A 240 -21.63 8.80 0.08
C GLU A 240 -20.54 8.14 -0.76
N THR A 241 -19.96 7.03 -0.27
CA THR A 241 -18.76 6.44 -0.87
C THR A 241 -18.88 4.93 -0.97
N TYR A 242 -18.64 4.39 -2.17
CA TYR A 242 -18.55 2.96 -2.43
C TYR A 242 -17.18 2.57 -2.94
N HIS A 243 -16.60 1.55 -2.33
CA HIS A 243 -15.36 0.91 -2.76
C HIS A 243 -15.69 -0.32 -3.59
N VAL A 244 -15.24 -0.34 -4.86
CA VAL A 244 -15.50 -1.41 -5.82
C VAL A 244 -14.19 -1.94 -6.42
N GLU A 245 -14.10 -3.25 -6.66
CA GLU A 245 -12.97 -3.85 -7.36
C GLU A 245 -13.15 -3.86 -8.87
N SER A 246 -14.39 -3.84 -9.35
CA SER A 246 -14.72 -3.88 -10.77
C SER A 246 -16.05 -3.20 -11.09
N ALA A 247 -16.29 -2.94 -12.37
CA ALA A 247 -17.55 -2.40 -12.88
C ALA A 247 -18.77 -3.29 -12.59
N ALA A 248 -18.59 -4.59 -12.38
CA ALA A 248 -19.67 -5.54 -12.10
C ALA A 248 -20.29 -5.35 -10.70
N GLU A 249 -19.61 -4.67 -9.78
CA GLU A 249 -20.11 -4.39 -8.44
C GLU A 249 -21.00 -3.15 -8.37
N LEU A 250 -21.06 -2.35 -9.43
CA LEU A 250 -21.87 -1.14 -9.48
C LEU A 250 -23.37 -1.48 -9.48
N ARG A 251 -24.13 -0.76 -8.67
CA ARG A 251 -25.57 -0.93 -8.54
C ARG A 251 -26.31 0.31 -9.02
N PRO A 252 -27.37 0.16 -9.86
CA PRO A 252 -28.12 1.29 -10.41
C PRO A 252 -28.69 2.23 -9.34
N GLU A 253 -29.14 1.66 -8.21
CA GLU A 253 -29.73 2.42 -7.12
C GLU A 253 -28.80 3.45 -6.48
N TRP A 254 -27.47 3.29 -6.57
CA TRP A 254 -26.51 4.25 -6.04
C TRP A 254 -26.52 5.59 -6.79
N PHE A 255 -26.93 5.57 -8.06
CA PHE A 255 -26.88 6.73 -8.96
C PHE A 255 -28.23 7.47 -9.05
N THR A 256 -29.30 6.92 -8.43
CA THR A 256 -30.64 7.52 -8.50
C THR A 256 -30.64 8.91 -7.85
N GLY A 257 -31.04 9.92 -8.62
CA GLY A 257 -31.14 11.31 -8.15
C GLY A 257 -29.79 12.03 -7.98
N LYS A 258 -28.69 11.43 -8.39
CA LYS A 258 -27.36 12.07 -8.33
C LYS A 258 -27.11 12.88 -9.60
N GLU A 259 -26.65 14.11 -9.43
CA GLU A 259 -26.25 14.99 -10.55
C GLU A 259 -24.75 14.88 -10.83
N ARG A 260 -23.92 14.74 -9.79
CA ARG A 260 -22.45 14.64 -9.90
C ARG A 260 -21.91 13.45 -9.14
N VAL A 261 -21.13 12.62 -9.84
CA VAL A 261 -20.47 11.42 -9.30
C VAL A 261 -18.96 11.52 -9.52
N GLY A 262 -18.22 11.37 -8.44
CA GLY A 262 -16.76 11.34 -8.46
C GLY A 262 -16.22 9.92 -8.59
N VAL A 263 -15.15 9.76 -9.36
CA VAL A 263 -14.42 8.49 -9.50
C VAL A 263 -12.95 8.70 -9.16
N THR A 264 -12.42 7.87 -8.29
CA THR A 264 -10.98 7.77 -8.01
C THR A 264 -10.53 6.32 -8.03
N GLY A 265 -9.23 6.09 -8.10
CA GLY A 265 -8.66 4.75 -8.12
C GLY A 265 -7.37 4.66 -7.32
N GLY A 266 -7.20 3.56 -6.59
CA GLY A 266 -6.02 3.33 -5.77
C GLY A 266 -4.72 3.18 -6.58
N ALA A 267 -3.57 3.36 -5.92
CA ALA A 267 -2.22 3.30 -6.51
C ALA A 267 -1.87 1.97 -7.20
N SER A 268 -2.64 0.93 -6.95
CA SER A 268 -2.54 -0.40 -7.60
C SER A 268 -3.65 -0.66 -8.63
N THR A 269 -4.44 0.35 -8.98
CA THR A 269 -5.56 0.22 -9.92
C THR A 269 -5.13 0.68 -11.32
N PRO A 270 -5.17 -0.19 -12.34
CA PRO A 270 -4.81 0.20 -13.70
C PRO A 270 -5.89 1.11 -14.33
N ASP A 271 -5.46 1.96 -15.27
CA ASP A 271 -6.34 2.93 -15.94
C ASP A 271 -7.55 2.26 -16.62
N PHE A 272 -7.35 1.10 -17.26
CA PHE A 272 -8.44 0.37 -17.91
C PHE A 272 -9.56 -0.06 -16.94
N ALA A 273 -9.23 -0.38 -15.69
CA ALA A 273 -10.24 -0.77 -14.69
C ALA A 273 -11.07 0.44 -14.25
N ILE A 274 -10.43 1.61 -14.14
CA ILE A 274 -11.13 2.88 -13.87
C ILE A 274 -12.03 3.24 -15.05
N ASP A 275 -11.53 3.10 -16.27
CA ASP A 275 -12.30 3.39 -17.49
C ASP A 275 -13.55 2.50 -17.61
N GLN A 276 -13.43 1.19 -17.33
CA GLN A 276 -14.56 0.27 -17.31
C GLN A 276 -15.62 0.67 -16.26
N VAL A 277 -15.21 1.12 -15.10
CA VAL A 277 -16.13 1.63 -14.07
C VAL A 277 -16.85 2.89 -14.55
N VAL A 278 -16.13 3.85 -15.15
CA VAL A 278 -16.71 5.07 -15.68
C VAL A 278 -17.72 4.78 -16.80
N GLU A 279 -17.39 3.91 -17.74
CA GLU A 279 -18.31 3.51 -18.81
C GLU A 279 -19.56 2.84 -18.23
N ARG A 280 -19.40 1.95 -17.25
CA ARG A 280 -20.54 1.30 -16.61
C ARG A 280 -21.46 2.27 -15.88
N ILE A 281 -20.89 3.30 -15.24
CA ILE A 281 -21.69 4.37 -14.61
C ILE A 281 -22.50 5.13 -15.68
N ARG A 282 -21.92 5.43 -16.84
CA ARG A 282 -22.63 6.09 -17.96
C ARG A 282 -23.81 5.27 -18.46
N GLU A 283 -23.62 3.95 -18.63
CA GLU A 283 -24.69 3.04 -19.02
C GLU A 283 -25.84 3.02 -18.01
N LEU A 284 -25.52 2.93 -16.71
CA LEU A 284 -26.50 2.91 -15.63
C LEU A 284 -27.27 4.23 -15.50
N ALA A 285 -26.61 5.35 -15.82
CA ALA A 285 -27.24 6.66 -15.80
C ALA A 285 -28.17 6.93 -17.00
N ALA A 286 -28.00 6.19 -18.10
CA ALA A 286 -28.83 6.32 -19.30
C ALA A 286 -30.07 5.38 -19.30
N SER A 287 -30.14 4.46 -18.33
CA SER A 287 -31.22 3.47 -18.18
C SER A 287 -32.30 3.95 -17.22
#